data_26b4c94b00564866b7a730092ef05738
#
_entry.id   26b4c94b00564866b7a730092ef05738
#
_cell.length_a   1.000
_cell.length_b   1.000
_cell.length_c   1.000
_cell.angle_alpha   90.00
_cell.angle_beta   90.00
_cell.angle_gamma   90.00
#
_symmetry.space_group_name_H-M   'P 1'
#
loop_
_entity.id
_entity.type
_entity.pdbx_description
1 polymer ?
#
loop_
_entity_poly.entity_id
_entity_poly.type
_entity_poly.pdbx_seq_one_letter_code
_entity_poly.pdbx_strand_id
1 'polypeptide(L)'
;MYILPLILLFVICISILIDYLSIKIKKNAFQIVEDMGIGWNLANSFDCANIEIKTMTNPDQQLTLFGNEVPTKQIFTSIKKYGFKTVRIPITWTHFMDESGTVNPVWMNRVKEVVNWVLKAKLYCIINIDKDGSLGFWLSQGLSSKDKFIYLWTQIAKEFKNYNEYLIFESMNQVEYKIGDNYDYITLLNLNQAFVDTVRNTGGKNAERLLIVVGMNGDPNFTCAPLYKIPIDPSKKLAISCFFFEPGRFTIETYDNPWTYYDADGKIQISPSINKWGTEYQYKELYVFFQNFKDMFIDKGYPVIISQIGVITEDKKEINSIREYLYSVFSVAKSFYGIMPCLFDTSDKKYGPLNYYDRVNDKWYDEVIRDNFIKISKGDFLKFTDFSYYSNKDTVNNINENGYLAIKIGKKKIKKIIFNVRISISNIYVNFGFLTNNKKGFYFTEQVDGFLGKKNFDGSYTYTVDVSKKDYNDYIEVQKWWNKGCSTFNYLTIEYENEYTFLNYTEFKRVYNNLYSLSEK
;
A
#
# COMPACT_ATOMS: atom_id res chain seq x y z
N MET A 1 -36.61 -55.14 14.50
CA MET A 1 -36.99 -54.53 13.21
C MET A 1 -36.95 -52.96 13.20
N TYR A 2 -36.66 -52.27 14.32
CA TYR A 2 -36.66 -50.80 14.42
C TYR A 2 -35.27 -50.13 14.47
N ILE A 3 -34.19 -50.90 14.51
CA ILE A 3 -32.82 -50.34 14.59
C ILE A 3 -32.36 -49.71 13.30
N LEU A 4 -32.71 -50.30 12.15
CA LEU A 4 -32.29 -49.83 10.82
C LEU A 4 -32.83 -48.43 10.46
N PRO A 5 -34.14 -48.13 10.70
CA PRO A 5 -34.66 -46.78 10.45
C PRO A 5 -34.09 -45.73 11.39
N LEU A 6 -33.72 -46.04 12.63
CA LEU A 6 -33.09 -45.10 13.55
C LEU A 6 -31.67 -44.77 13.13
N ILE A 7 -30.89 -45.72 12.64
CA ILE A 7 -29.54 -45.49 12.07
C ILE A 7 -29.62 -44.62 10.80
N LEU A 8 -30.61 -44.88 9.94
CA LEU A 8 -30.82 -44.11 8.72
C LEU A 8 -31.19 -42.63 9.07
N LEU A 9 -32.08 -42.46 10.05
CA LEU A 9 -32.45 -41.11 10.52
C LEU A 9 -31.27 -40.35 11.14
N PHE A 10 -30.43 -41.04 11.91
CA PHE A 10 -29.22 -40.47 12.51
C PHE A 10 -28.17 -40.09 11.44
N VAL A 11 -27.98 -40.90 10.40
CA VAL A 11 -27.09 -40.58 9.27
C VAL A 11 -27.63 -39.39 8.46
N ILE A 12 -28.95 -39.32 8.25
CA ILE A 12 -29.59 -38.20 7.56
C ILE A 12 -29.45 -36.92 8.40
N CYS A 13 -29.67 -36.97 9.71
CA CYS A 13 -29.50 -35.84 10.63
C CYS A 13 -28.04 -35.38 10.69
N ILE A 14 -27.08 -36.32 10.70
CA ILE A 14 -25.63 -36.00 10.63
C ILE A 14 -25.28 -35.38 9.27
N SER A 15 -25.81 -35.89 8.17
CA SER A 15 -25.61 -35.30 6.85
C SER A 15 -26.17 -33.89 6.76
N ILE A 16 -27.40 -33.66 7.25
CA ILE A 16 -28.02 -32.34 7.31
C ILE A 16 -27.24 -31.40 8.27
N LEU A 17 -26.74 -31.92 9.38
CA LEU A 17 -25.91 -31.17 10.32
C LEU A 17 -24.54 -30.84 9.72
N ILE A 18 -23.95 -31.78 8.99
CA ILE A 18 -22.70 -31.56 8.23
C ILE A 18 -22.94 -30.56 7.10
N ASP A 19 -24.05 -30.64 6.38
CA ASP A 19 -24.45 -29.64 5.37
C ASP A 19 -24.78 -28.29 5.99
N TYR A 20 -25.40 -28.24 7.16
CA TYR A 20 -25.66 -27.04 7.93
C TYR A 20 -24.40 -26.45 8.56
N LEU A 21 -23.48 -27.28 9.04
CA LEU A 21 -22.14 -26.87 9.52
C LEU A 21 -21.17 -26.60 8.36
N SER A 22 -21.40 -27.17 7.19
CA SER A 22 -20.73 -26.85 5.92
C SER A 22 -21.37 -25.67 5.18
N ILE A 23 -22.31 -24.95 5.77
CA ILE A 23 -22.51 -23.54 5.42
C ILE A 23 -21.14 -22.91 5.70
N LYS A 24 -20.27 -22.96 4.69
CA LYS A 24 -19.00 -22.26 4.66
C LYS A 24 -19.34 -20.83 5.04
N ILE A 25 -18.96 -20.42 6.24
CA ILE A 25 -19.04 -19.04 6.65
C ILE A 25 -18.31 -18.29 5.52
N LYS A 26 -19.08 -17.57 4.70
CA LYS A 26 -18.51 -16.85 3.56
C LYS A 26 -17.48 -15.89 4.12
N LYS A 27 -16.23 -16.08 3.72
CA LYS A 27 -15.15 -15.20 4.17
C LYS A 27 -15.46 -13.76 3.78
N ASN A 28 -15.27 -12.84 4.71
CA ASN A 28 -15.29 -11.42 4.42
C ASN A 28 -14.00 -10.98 3.70
N ALA A 29 -13.93 -9.72 3.26
CA ALA A 29 -12.78 -9.18 2.54
C ALA A 29 -11.47 -9.33 3.32
N PHE A 30 -11.47 -9.06 4.63
CA PHE A 30 -10.29 -9.19 5.49
C PHE A 30 -9.78 -10.62 5.57
N GLN A 31 -10.68 -11.57 5.80
CA GLN A 31 -10.33 -13.00 5.88
C GLN A 31 -9.73 -13.51 4.57
N ILE A 32 -10.23 -13.03 3.42
CA ILE A 32 -9.67 -13.38 2.11
C ILE A 32 -8.26 -12.79 2.00
N VAL A 33 -8.07 -11.52 2.33
CA VAL A 33 -6.78 -10.82 2.23
C VAL A 33 -5.73 -11.44 3.18
N GLU A 34 -6.13 -11.85 4.39
CA GLU A 34 -5.22 -12.58 5.29
C GLU A 34 -4.80 -13.95 4.72
N ASP A 35 -5.74 -14.67 4.12
CA ASP A 35 -5.43 -15.95 3.47
C ASP A 35 -4.51 -15.78 2.25
N MET A 36 -4.58 -14.63 1.56
CA MET A 36 -3.69 -14.30 0.45
C MET A 36 -2.23 -14.18 0.86
N GLY A 37 -1.94 -13.99 2.14
CA GLY A 37 -0.60 -14.04 2.75
C GLY A 37 0.36 -12.99 2.22
N ILE A 38 1.43 -13.42 1.53
CA ILE A 38 2.33 -12.56 0.76
C ILE A 38 2.21 -12.91 -0.73
N GLY A 39 2.31 -11.89 -1.59
CA GLY A 39 2.15 -12.02 -3.03
C GLY A 39 3.43 -11.81 -3.81
N TRP A 40 3.43 -12.30 -5.04
CA TRP A 40 4.48 -12.13 -6.04
C TRP A 40 3.87 -11.74 -7.38
N ASN A 41 4.49 -10.79 -8.10
CA ASN A 41 4.05 -10.37 -9.42
C ASN A 41 4.77 -11.15 -10.52
N LEU A 42 4.02 -11.66 -11.49
CA LEU A 42 4.54 -12.12 -12.77
C LEU A 42 4.71 -10.91 -13.70
N ALA A 43 5.60 -9.97 -13.34
CA ALA A 43 5.81 -8.76 -14.11
C ALA A 43 6.68 -9.01 -15.36
N ASN A 44 6.68 -8.06 -16.29
CA ASN A 44 7.40 -8.14 -17.56
C ASN A 44 7.05 -9.43 -18.35
N SER A 45 5.77 -9.76 -18.39
CA SER A 45 5.23 -10.88 -19.17
C SER A 45 3.91 -10.46 -19.82
N PHE A 46 2.78 -10.63 -19.13
CA PHE A 46 1.47 -10.24 -19.64
C PHE A 46 1.27 -8.72 -19.70
N ASP A 47 2.02 -7.97 -18.90
CA ASP A 47 2.03 -6.50 -18.83
C ASP A 47 2.96 -5.85 -19.85
N CYS A 48 3.71 -6.61 -20.65
CA CYS A 48 4.55 -6.03 -21.67
C CYS A 48 3.74 -5.28 -22.70
N ALA A 49 4.22 -4.09 -23.07
CA ALA A 49 3.54 -3.23 -24.03
C ALA A 49 4.54 -2.36 -24.81
N ASN A 50 4.18 -2.08 -26.07
CA ASN A 50 4.84 -1.10 -26.90
C ASN A 50 3.77 -0.30 -27.65
N ILE A 51 3.73 1.02 -27.47
CA ILE A 51 2.73 1.91 -28.05
C ILE A 51 2.77 1.94 -29.58
N GLU A 52 3.91 1.60 -30.19
CA GLU A 52 4.09 1.55 -31.64
C GLU A 52 3.48 0.28 -32.26
N ILE A 53 3.24 -0.75 -31.45
CA ILE A 53 2.66 -2.02 -31.88
C ILE A 53 1.14 -1.95 -31.71
N LYS A 54 0.40 -1.85 -32.82
CA LYS A 54 -1.06 -1.77 -32.77
C LYS A 54 -1.73 -3.11 -32.48
N THR A 55 -1.20 -4.19 -33.07
CA THR A 55 -1.84 -5.52 -33.00
C THR A 55 -0.79 -6.61 -32.95
N MET A 56 -1.02 -7.61 -32.08
CA MET A 56 -0.27 -8.86 -32.02
C MET A 56 -1.18 -10.04 -32.34
N THR A 57 -0.62 -11.08 -32.94
CA THR A 57 -1.38 -12.29 -33.33
C THR A 57 -0.99 -13.52 -32.52
N ASN A 58 0.25 -13.56 -32.02
CA ASN A 58 0.77 -14.63 -31.17
C ASN A 58 1.01 -14.10 -29.76
N PRO A 59 0.40 -14.66 -28.71
CA PRO A 59 0.63 -14.27 -27.31
C PRO A 59 2.11 -14.21 -26.91
N ASP A 60 2.95 -15.11 -27.43
CA ASP A 60 4.36 -15.15 -27.08
C ASP A 60 5.11 -13.86 -27.47
N GLN A 61 4.63 -13.13 -28.48
CA GLN A 61 5.18 -11.83 -28.86
C GLN A 61 5.11 -10.82 -27.70
N GLN A 62 3.99 -10.79 -26.97
CA GLN A 62 3.86 -9.93 -25.79
C GLN A 62 4.64 -10.48 -24.60
N LEU A 63 4.53 -11.77 -24.34
CA LEU A 63 5.13 -12.42 -23.18
C LEU A 63 6.66 -12.30 -23.15
N THR A 64 7.29 -12.19 -24.31
CA THR A 64 8.75 -12.09 -24.47
C THR A 64 9.24 -10.69 -24.86
N LEU A 65 8.34 -9.72 -25.00
CA LEU A 65 8.66 -8.38 -25.52
C LEU A 65 9.73 -7.66 -24.68
N PHE A 66 9.75 -7.88 -23.36
CA PHE A 66 10.73 -7.30 -22.45
C PHE A 66 11.85 -8.30 -22.06
N GLY A 67 12.09 -9.32 -22.89
CA GLY A 67 13.23 -10.23 -22.78
C GLY A 67 13.03 -11.45 -21.88
N ASN A 68 11.92 -11.55 -21.15
CA ASN A 68 11.62 -12.75 -20.38
C ASN A 68 11.23 -13.92 -21.29
N GLU A 69 11.48 -15.14 -20.84
CA GLU A 69 10.94 -16.34 -21.46
C GLU A 69 9.44 -16.49 -21.20
N VAL A 70 8.77 -17.23 -22.07
CA VAL A 70 7.35 -17.56 -21.91
C VAL A 70 7.14 -18.25 -20.57
N PRO A 71 6.22 -17.78 -19.72
CA PRO A 71 6.00 -18.36 -18.40
C PRO A 71 5.56 -19.83 -18.47
N THR A 72 6.07 -20.64 -17.55
CA THR A 72 5.71 -22.05 -17.41
C THR A 72 4.93 -22.31 -16.12
N LYS A 73 4.15 -23.39 -16.07
CA LYS A 73 3.42 -23.76 -14.85
C LYS A 73 4.35 -24.07 -13.66
N GLN A 74 5.61 -24.44 -13.92
CA GLN A 74 6.59 -24.77 -12.88
C GLN A 74 6.88 -23.56 -11.99
N ILE A 75 6.90 -22.35 -12.55
CA ILE A 75 7.10 -21.09 -11.81
C ILE A 75 6.17 -21.02 -10.60
N PHE A 76 4.88 -21.31 -10.78
CA PHE A 76 3.87 -21.17 -9.72
C PHE A 76 4.03 -22.21 -8.61
N THR A 77 4.50 -23.40 -8.95
CA THR A 77 4.85 -24.43 -7.97
C THR A 77 6.03 -23.97 -7.12
N SER A 78 7.04 -23.37 -7.75
CA SER A 78 8.24 -22.86 -7.08
C SER A 78 7.93 -21.64 -6.21
N ILE A 79 7.18 -20.66 -6.71
CA ILE A 79 6.74 -19.49 -5.95
C ILE A 79 5.99 -19.91 -4.69
N LYS A 80 5.10 -20.91 -4.79
CA LYS A 80 4.43 -21.47 -3.61
C LYS A 80 5.39 -22.08 -2.61
N LYS A 81 6.39 -22.85 -3.08
CA LYS A 81 7.44 -23.46 -2.24
C LYS A 81 8.20 -22.41 -1.44
N TYR A 82 8.38 -21.20 -2.01
CA TYR A 82 9.04 -20.09 -1.35
C TYR A 82 8.12 -19.27 -0.41
N GLY A 83 6.91 -19.75 -0.15
CA GLY A 83 6.02 -19.20 0.88
C GLY A 83 4.98 -18.21 0.37
N PHE A 84 4.99 -17.86 -0.91
CA PHE A 84 3.97 -17.00 -1.48
C PHE A 84 2.63 -17.73 -1.58
N LYS A 85 1.55 -17.02 -1.33
CA LYS A 85 0.18 -17.54 -1.42
C LYS A 85 -0.63 -16.87 -2.53
N THR A 86 -0.11 -15.80 -3.10
CA THR A 86 -0.77 -15.01 -4.15
C THR A 86 0.19 -14.75 -5.31
N VAL A 87 -0.33 -14.86 -6.52
CA VAL A 87 0.33 -14.39 -7.75
C VAL A 87 -0.52 -13.30 -8.35
N ARG A 88 0.06 -12.12 -8.57
CA ARG A 88 -0.53 -11.05 -9.37
C ARG A 88 0.01 -11.14 -10.78
N ILE A 89 -0.88 -11.16 -11.75
CA ILE A 89 -0.58 -11.18 -13.18
C ILE A 89 -1.09 -9.85 -13.76
N PRO A 90 -0.25 -8.83 -13.85
CA PRO A 90 -0.62 -7.60 -14.54
C PRO A 90 -0.76 -7.90 -16.04
N ILE A 91 -1.84 -7.39 -16.69
CA ILE A 91 -2.19 -7.76 -18.07
C ILE A 91 -2.48 -6.53 -18.90
N THR A 92 -1.77 -6.37 -20.01
CA THR A 92 -2.09 -5.42 -21.07
C THR A 92 -2.93 -6.12 -22.14
N TRP A 93 -4.05 -5.52 -22.50
CA TRP A 93 -5.04 -6.08 -23.41
C TRP A 93 -5.00 -5.46 -24.81
N THR A 94 -4.52 -4.23 -24.91
CA THR A 94 -4.58 -3.39 -26.13
C THR A 94 -4.09 -4.09 -27.38
N HIS A 95 -2.96 -4.83 -27.30
CA HIS A 95 -2.36 -5.48 -28.47
C HIS A 95 -3.21 -6.63 -29.05
N PHE A 96 -4.18 -7.11 -28.28
CA PHE A 96 -5.09 -8.19 -28.65
C PHE A 96 -6.56 -7.74 -28.65
N MET A 97 -6.81 -6.45 -28.80
CA MET A 97 -8.14 -5.90 -28.97
C MET A 97 -8.30 -5.34 -30.38
N ASP A 98 -9.44 -5.59 -30.99
CA ASP A 98 -9.82 -4.93 -32.23
C ASP A 98 -10.32 -3.49 -31.98
N GLU A 99 -10.68 -2.78 -33.06
CA GLU A 99 -11.16 -1.40 -32.98
C GLU A 99 -12.47 -1.27 -32.18
N SER A 100 -13.29 -2.32 -32.15
CA SER A 100 -14.51 -2.37 -31.33
C SER A 100 -14.25 -2.58 -29.85
N GLY A 101 -13.02 -2.92 -29.45
CA GLY A 101 -12.63 -3.28 -28.10
C GLY A 101 -12.85 -4.77 -27.77
N THR A 102 -13.13 -5.61 -28.77
CA THR A 102 -13.28 -7.06 -28.58
C THR A 102 -11.92 -7.73 -28.42
N VAL A 103 -11.75 -8.50 -27.34
CA VAL A 103 -10.53 -9.23 -27.05
C VAL A 103 -10.40 -10.45 -27.96
N ASN A 104 -9.25 -10.61 -28.58
CA ASN A 104 -8.93 -11.79 -29.38
C ASN A 104 -8.99 -13.05 -28.53
N PRO A 105 -9.76 -14.07 -28.93
CA PRO A 105 -9.85 -15.35 -28.19
C PRO A 105 -8.50 -16.03 -27.93
N VAL A 106 -7.50 -15.84 -28.80
CA VAL A 106 -6.15 -16.39 -28.61
C VAL A 106 -5.51 -15.83 -27.34
N TRP A 107 -5.64 -14.53 -27.08
CA TRP A 107 -5.14 -13.89 -25.87
C TRP A 107 -5.94 -14.29 -24.63
N MET A 108 -7.27 -14.26 -24.72
CA MET A 108 -8.12 -14.68 -23.61
C MET A 108 -7.82 -16.12 -23.18
N ASN A 109 -7.61 -17.04 -24.14
CA ASN A 109 -7.24 -18.41 -23.85
C ASN A 109 -5.86 -18.53 -23.20
N ARG A 110 -4.88 -17.71 -23.60
CA ARG A 110 -3.57 -17.70 -22.96
C ARG A 110 -3.67 -17.17 -21.51
N VAL A 111 -4.43 -16.12 -21.26
CA VAL A 111 -4.70 -15.62 -19.90
C VAL A 111 -5.37 -16.71 -19.05
N LYS A 112 -6.39 -17.39 -19.59
CA LYS A 112 -7.06 -18.52 -18.90
C LYS A 112 -6.09 -19.65 -18.56
N GLU A 113 -5.21 -20.00 -19.47
CA GLU A 113 -4.21 -21.04 -19.27
C GLU A 113 -3.34 -20.74 -18.05
N VAL A 114 -2.79 -19.52 -17.98
CA VAL A 114 -1.90 -19.13 -16.87
C VAL A 114 -2.68 -18.97 -15.56
N VAL A 115 -3.87 -18.38 -15.58
CA VAL A 115 -4.76 -18.35 -14.40
C VAL A 115 -5.02 -19.76 -13.88
N ASN A 116 -5.30 -20.72 -14.77
CA ASN A 116 -5.52 -22.11 -14.38
C ASN A 116 -4.26 -22.76 -13.75
N TRP A 117 -3.06 -22.42 -14.22
CA TRP A 117 -1.83 -22.91 -13.60
C TRP A 117 -1.66 -22.38 -12.16
N VAL A 118 -1.91 -21.09 -11.93
CA VAL A 118 -1.87 -20.47 -10.60
C VAL A 118 -2.88 -21.13 -9.65
N LEU A 119 -4.14 -21.25 -10.09
CA LEU A 119 -5.20 -21.86 -9.28
C LEU A 119 -4.94 -23.36 -9.01
N LYS A 120 -4.38 -24.09 -9.98
CA LYS A 120 -4.00 -25.50 -9.82
C LYS A 120 -2.85 -25.65 -8.81
N ALA A 121 -1.96 -24.68 -8.72
CA ALA A 121 -0.95 -24.62 -7.67
C ALA A 121 -1.53 -24.28 -6.29
N LYS A 122 -2.86 -24.03 -6.18
CA LYS A 122 -3.55 -23.60 -4.96
C LYS A 122 -3.02 -22.26 -4.42
N LEU A 123 -2.85 -21.32 -5.33
CA LEU A 123 -2.51 -19.93 -5.06
C LEU A 123 -3.71 -19.04 -5.39
N TYR A 124 -3.81 -17.89 -4.73
CA TYR A 124 -4.67 -16.82 -5.20
C TYR A 124 -4.09 -16.22 -6.47
N CYS A 125 -4.95 -15.81 -7.38
CA CYS A 125 -4.59 -15.20 -8.64
C CYS A 125 -5.27 -13.83 -8.77
N ILE A 126 -4.49 -12.77 -8.91
CA ILE A 126 -5.01 -11.42 -9.21
C ILE A 126 -4.74 -11.14 -10.69
N ILE A 127 -5.77 -10.73 -11.43
CA ILE A 127 -5.65 -10.22 -12.80
C ILE A 127 -6.26 -8.82 -12.91
N ASN A 128 -5.74 -8.02 -13.82
CA ASN A 128 -6.14 -6.62 -13.97
C ASN A 128 -6.09 -6.12 -15.43
N ILE A 129 -6.21 -4.81 -15.60
CA ILE A 129 -5.83 -4.05 -16.79
C ILE A 129 -4.58 -3.25 -16.42
N ASP A 130 -3.47 -3.43 -17.16
CA ASP A 130 -2.18 -2.81 -16.81
C ASP A 130 -1.81 -1.60 -17.68
N LYS A 131 -0.96 -1.79 -18.69
CA LYS A 131 -0.41 -0.69 -19.50
C LYS A 131 -1.45 0.05 -20.35
N ASP A 132 -2.65 -0.46 -20.46
CA ASP A 132 -3.78 0.21 -21.13
C ASP A 132 -4.11 1.58 -20.53
N GLY A 133 -3.63 1.87 -19.32
CA GLY A 133 -3.85 3.11 -18.59
C GLY A 133 -2.68 4.08 -18.57
N SER A 134 -1.50 3.68 -19.03
CA SER A 134 -0.27 4.50 -18.94
C SER A 134 0.36 4.75 -20.31
N LEU A 135 1.37 5.65 -20.36
CA LEU A 135 2.15 5.93 -21.55
C LEU A 135 1.35 6.28 -22.82
N GLY A 136 0.19 6.94 -22.67
CA GLY A 136 -0.66 7.34 -23.80
C GLY A 136 -1.62 6.26 -24.31
N PHE A 137 -1.78 5.14 -23.59
CA PHE A 137 -2.81 4.16 -23.89
C PHE A 137 -4.22 4.71 -23.61
N TRP A 138 -5.24 4.04 -24.17
CA TRP A 138 -6.61 4.54 -24.23
C TRP A 138 -7.23 4.83 -22.85
N LEU A 139 -6.89 4.08 -21.80
CA LEU A 139 -7.50 4.27 -20.47
C LEU A 139 -7.08 5.60 -19.82
N SER A 140 -5.92 6.15 -20.16
CA SER A 140 -5.46 7.47 -19.68
C SER A 140 -6.31 8.65 -20.19
N GLN A 141 -7.20 8.39 -21.15
CA GLN A 141 -8.18 9.38 -21.64
C GLN A 141 -9.32 9.66 -20.64
N GLY A 142 -9.30 9.02 -19.49
CA GLY A 142 -10.25 9.25 -18.41
C GLY A 142 -11.66 8.82 -18.75
N LEU A 143 -12.67 9.65 -18.47
CA LEU A 143 -14.09 9.28 -18.67
C LEU A 143 -14.47 9.03 -20.13
N SER A 144 -13.73 9.56 -21.10
CA SER A 144 -13.96 9.25 -22.52
C SER A 144 -13.70 7.79 -22.87
N SER A 145 -12.91 7.08 -22.07
CA SER A 145 -12.61 5.65 -22.23
C SER A 145 -13.57 4.73 -21.47
N LYS A 146 -14.53 5.27 -20.72
CA LYS A 146 -15.38 4.52 -19.79
C LYS A 146 -16.14 3.38 -20.46
N ASP A 147 -16.74 3.60 -21.62
CA ASP A 147 -17.53 2.58 -22.31
C ASP A 147 -16.63 1.42 -22.78
N LYS A 148 -15.45 1.73 -23.30
CA LYS A 148 -14.45 0.72 -23.68
C LYS A 148 -13.96 -0.07 -22.47
N PHE A 149 -13.75 0.60 -21.33
CA PHE A 149 -13.38 -0.01 -20.08
C PHE A 149 -14.46 -0.97 -19.56
N ILE A 150 -15.72 -0.56 -19.56
CA ILE A 150 -16.87 -1.39 -19.20
C ILE A 150 -16.97 -2.61 -20.15
N TYR A 151 -16.79 -2.39 -21.45
CA TYR A 151 -16.87 -3.48 -22.43
C TYR A 151 -15.76 -4.51 -22.23
N LEU A 152 -14.53 -4.09 -21.98
CA LEU A 152 -13.41 -4.98 -21.67
C LEU A 152 -13.67 -5.77 -20.37
N TRP A 153 -14.06 -5.10 -19.28
CA TRP A 153 -14.38 -5.80 -18.03
C TRP A 153 -15.58 -6.74 -18.17
N THR A 154 -16.54 -6.41 -19.01
CA THR A 154 -17.68 -7.31 -19.31
C THR A 154 -17.19 -8.62 -19.93
N GLN A 155 -16.24 -8.57 -20.87
CA GLN A 155 -15.68 -9.75 -21.51
C GLN A 155 -14.89 -10.59 -20.49
N ILE A 156 -13.98 -9.95 -19.71
CA ILE A 156 -13.18 -10.62 -18.68
C ILE A 156 -14.11 -11.26 -17.64
N ALA A 157 -15.05 -10.50 -17.09
CA ALA A 157 -15.93 -10.98 -16.03
C ALA A 157 -16.84 -12.12 -16.50
N LYS A 158 -17.34 -12.10 -17.73
CA LYS A 158 -18.12 -13.20 -18.31
C LYS A 158 -17.29 -14.47 -18.47
N GLU A 159 -16.07 -14.34 -18.99
CA GLU A 159 -15.17 -15.48 -19.21
C GLU A 159 -14.84 -16.20 -17.91
N PHE A 160 -14.56 -15.45 -16.84
CA PHE A 160 -14.17 -15.99 -15.54
C PHE A 160 -15.33 -16.11 -14.53
N LYS A 161 -16.58 -15.98 -14.96
CA LYS A 161 -17.77 -15.95 -14.11
C LYS A 161 -17.88 -17.12 -13.12
N ASN A 162 -17.46 -18.31 -13.55
CA ASN A 162 -17.59 -19.55 -12.77
C ASN A 162 -16.32 -19.94 -11.99
N TYR A 163 -15.25 -19.16 -12.11
CA TYR A 163 -14.03 -19.40 -11.35
C TYR A 163 -14.27 -19.11 -9.86
N ASN A 164 -13.63 -19.91 -9.00
CA ASN A 164 -13.81 -19.82 -7.56
C ASN A 164 -13.23 -18.52 -6.94
N GLU A 165 -13.32 -18.40 -5.64
CA GLU A 165 -12.89 -17.24 -4.84
C GLU A 165 -11.38 -17.00 -4.82
N TYR A 166 -10.56 -17.93 -5.32
CA TYR A 166 -9.11 -17.77 -5.45
C TYR A 166 -8.73 -16.89 -6.64
N LEU A 167 -9.62 -16.67 -7.60
CA LEU A 167 -9.42 -15.67 -8.65
C LEU A 167 -10.00 -14.33 -8.20
N ILE A 168 -9.21 -13.29 -8.27
CA ILE A 168 -9.50 -11.94 -7.80
C ILE A 168 -9.29 -10.97 -8.97
N PHE A 169 -10.14 -9.95 -9.08
CA PHE A 169 -10.01 -8.93 -10.10
C PHE A 169 -9.56 -7.61 -9.47
N GLU A 170 -8.60 -6.96 -10.11
CA GLU A 170 -8.15 -5.61 -9.79
C GLU A 170 -8.51 -4.66 -10.94
N SER A 171 -9.14 -3.53 -10.64
CA SER A 171 -9.78 -2.67 -11.64
C SER A 171 -8.85 -2.25 -12.78
N MET A 172 -7.67 -1.80 -12.43
CA MET A 172 -6.61 -1.40 -13.33
C MET A 172 -5.29 -1.36 -12.55
N ASN A 173 -4.16 -1.14 -13.24
CA ASN A 173 -2.89 -0.93 -12.55
C ASN A 173 -2.73 0.54 -12.15
N GLN A 174 -1.87 1.26 -12.81
CA GLN A 174 -1.63 2.69 -12.62
C GLN A 174 -2.26 3.45 -13.79
N VAL A 175 -3.06 4.45 -13.49
CA VAL A 175 -3.51 5.44 -14.47
C VAL A 175 -2.95 6.79 -14.07
N GLU A 176 -2.11 7.36 -14.93
CA GLU A 176 -1.51 8.66 -14.69
C GLU A 176 -2.50 9.78 -14.97
N TYR A 177 -2.79 10.55 -13.97
CA TYR A 177 -3.60 11.76 -14.03
C TYR A 177 -2.77 12.96 -13.60
N LYS A 178 -3.27 14.18 -13.90
CA LYS A 178 -2.68 15.40 -13.37
C LYS A 178 -2.83 15.44 -11.86
N ILE A 179 -1.72 15.64 -11.16
CA ILE A 179 -1.68 15.60 -9.70
C ILE A 179 -2.33 16.86 -9.14
N GLY A 180 -3.28 16.69 -8.22
CA GLY A 180 -3.89 17.79 -7.46
C GLY A 180 -5.20 18.34 -8.03
N ASP A 181 -5.71 17.76 -9.09
CA ASP A 181 -6.99 18.14 -9.66
C ASP A 181 -8.13 17.27 -9.07
N ASN A 182 -9.16 17.90 -8.54
CA ASN A 182 -10.37 17.20 -8.09
C ASN A 182 -11.02 16.36 -9.20
N TYR A 183 -10.87 16.78 -10.45
CA TYR A 183 -11.40 16.06 -11.60
C TYR A 183 -10.77 14.66 -11.73
N ASP A 184 -9.49 14.50 -11.47
CA ASP A 184 -8.80 13.23 -11.53
C ASP A 184 -9.36 12.23 -10.50
N TYR A 185 -9.62 12.67 -9.27
CA TYR A 185 -10.22 11.81 -8.24
C TYR A 185 -11.66 11.43 -8.58
N ILE A 186 -12.44 12.33 -9.17
CA ILE A 186 -13.80 12.04 -9.65
C ILE A 186 -13.75 11.04 -10.80
N THR A 187 -12.82 11.19 -11.73
CA THR A 187 -12.61 10.27 -12.85
C THR A 187 -12.26 8.88 -12.36
N LEU A 188 -11.30 8.77 -11.44
CA LEU A 188 -10.90 7.49 -10.86
C LEU A 188 -12.05 6.81 -10.12
N LEU A 189 -12.81 7.56 -9.31
CA LEU A 189 -14.00 7.03 -8.64
C LEU A 189 -15.01 6.48 -9.63
N ASN A 190 -15.30 7.21 -10.71
CA ASN A 190 -16.26 6.78 -11.73
C ASN A 190 -15.81 5.52 -12.47
N LEU A 191 -14.52 5.38 -12.78
CA LEU A 191 -13.97 4.16 -13.40
C LEU A 191 -13.98 2.98 -12.42
N ASN A 192 -13.54 3.18 -11.17
CA ASN A 192 -13.60 2.14 -10.16
C ASN A 192 -15.05 1.70 -9.85
N GLN A 193 -16.02 2.63 -9.82
CA GLN A 193 -17.44 2.28 -9.67
C GLN A 193 -17.95 1.50 -10.88
N ALA A 194 -17.61 1.93 -12.09
CA ALA A 194 -18.00 1.22 -13.32
C ALA A 194 -17.44 -0.21 -13.35
N PHE A 195 -16.22 -0.42 -12.87
CA PHE A 195 -15.64 -1.75 -12.71
C PHE A 195 -16.46 -2.62 -11.74
N VAL A 196 -16.76 -2.11 -10.55
CA VAL A 196 -17.52 -2.84 -9.53
C VAL A 196 -18.89 -3.23 -10.09
N ASP A 197 -19.63 -2.27 -10.63
CA ASP A 197 -20.97 -2.49 -11.19
C ASP A 197 -20.95 -3.52 -12.32
N THR A 198 -19.99 -3.38 -13.24
CA THR A 198 -19.85 -4.29 -14.39
C THR A 198 -19.58 -5.72 -13.94
N VAL A 199 -18.63 -5.92 -13.03
CA VAL A 199 -18.30 -7.27 -12.54
C VAL A 199 -19.47 -7.87 -11.78
N ARG A 200 -20.09 -7.13 -10.85
CA ARG A 200 -21.24 -7.62 -10.05
C ARG A 200 -22.43 -8.01 -10.94
N ASN A 201 -22.73 -7.21 -11.95
CA ASN A 201 -23.85 -7.45 -12.88
C ASN A 201 -23.67 -8.72 -13.74
N THR A 202 -22.47 -9.24 -13.91
CA THR A 202 -22.28 -10.52 -14.60
C THR A 202 -22.79 -11.72 -13.79
N GLY A 203 -22.97 -11.58 -12.48
CA GLY A 203 -23.52 -12.61 -11.59
C GLY A 203 -22.58 -13.81 -11.37
N GLY A 204 -23.14 -14.96 -11.00
CA GLY A 204 -22.36 -16.15 -10.68
C GLY A 204 -21.40 -15.91 -9.50
N LYS A 205 -20.16 -16.42 -9.60
CA LYS A 205 -19.13 -16.20 -8.56
C LYS A 205 -18.69 -14.75 -8.47
N ASN A 206 -18.90 -13.95 -9.51
CA ASN A 206 -18.55 -12.54 -9.53
C ASN A 206 -19.41 -11.68 -8.59
N ALA A 207 -20.62 -12.13 -8.25
CA ALA A 207 -21.48 -11.43 -7.30
C ALA A 207 -20.83 -11.29 -5.91
N GLU A 208 -19.93 -12.21 -5.55
CA GLU A 208 -19.31 -12.29 -4.23
C GLU A 208 -17.77 -12.32 -4.26
N ARG A 209 -17.18 -12.18 -5.44
CA ARG A 209 -15.72 -12.15 -5.63
C ARG A 209 -15.12 -10.95 -4.92
N LEU A 210 -13.96 -11.11 -4.26
CA LEU A 210 -13.16 -9.97 -3.82
C LEU A 210 -12.75 -9.16 -5.05
N LEU A 211 -13.03 -7.86 -5.03
CA LEU A 211 -12.59 -6.91 -6.05
C LEU A 211 -11.59 -5.94 -5.43
N ILE A 212 -10.57 -5.60 -6.19
CA ILE A 212 -9.55 -4.63 -5.79
C ILE A 212 -9.75 -3.37 -6.64
N VAL A 213 -9.89 -2.23 -6.00
CA VAL A 213 -9.97 -0.93 -6.67
C VAL A 213 -8.67 -0.16 -6.46
N VAL A 214 -8.12 0.38 -7.55
CA VAL A 214 -6.82 1.03 -7.50
C VAL A 214 -6.90 2.40 -6.83
N GLY A 215 -5.85 2.75 -6.10
CA GLY A 215 -5.63 4.08 -5.57
C GLY A 215 -5.16 5.08 -6.63
N MET A 216 -5.14 6.36 -6.28
CA MET A 216 -4.73 7.42 -7.18
C MET A 216 -3.27 7.26 -7.60
N ASN A 217 -3.01 7.13 -8.90
CA ASN A 217 -1.69 6.88 -9.50
C ASN A 217 -0.92 5.68 -8.92
N GLY A 218 -1.58 4.81 -8.15
CA GLY A 218 -0.91 3.78 -7.37
C GLY A 218 -0.04 4.31 -6.24
N ASP A 219 0.01 5.62 -6.03
CA ASP A 219 0.83 6.27 -5.00
C ASP A 219 0.15 6.23 -3.63
N PRO A 220 0.87 5.85 -2.56
CA PRO A 220 0.31 5.75 -1.21
C PRO A 220 -0.17 7.10 -0.66
N ASN A 221 0.54 8.19 -0.94
CA ASN A 221 0.18 9.52 -0.43
C ASN A 221 -1.10 10.04 -1.09
N PHE A 222 -1.20 9.90 -2.42
CA PHE A 222 -2.41 10.32 -3.15
C PHE A 222 -3.59 9.39 -2.87
N THR A 223 -3.34 8.10 -2.68
CA THR A 223 -4.39 7.14 -2.29
C THR A 223 -4.92 7.42 -0.89
N CYS A 224 -4.07 7.80 0.05
CA CYS A 224 -4.47 8.22 1.39
C CYS A 224 -4.97 9.67 1.49
N ALA A 225 -5.07 10.40 0.38
CA ALA A 225 -5.60 11.77 0.40
C ALA A 225 -7.11 11.80 0.70
N PRO A 226 -7.62 12.85 1.37
CA PRO A 226 -9.06 12.98 1.68
C PRO A 226 -9.98 13.03 0.45
N LEU A 227 -9.42 13.37 -0.71
CA LEU A 227 -10.15 13.39 -1.99
C LEU A 227 -10.43 11.99 -2.55
N TYR A 228 -9.61 10.99 -2.20
CA TYR A 228 -9.84 9.62 -2.63
C TYR A 228 -11.14 9.07 -2.03
N LYS A 229 -12.01 8.55 -2.88
CA LYS A 229 -13.28 7.96 -2.49
C LYS A 229 -13.34 6.50 -2.95
N ILE A 230 -13.92 5.67 -2.09
CA ILE A 230 -14.11 4.25 -2.37
C ILE A 230 -15.47 4.07 -3.04
N PRO A 231 -15.56 3.27 -4.11
CA PRO A 231 -16.84 2.99 -4.75
C PRO A 231 -17.76 2.18 -3.83
N ILE A 232 -19.06 2.23 -4.13
CA ILE A 232 -20.06 1.46 -3.41
C ILE A 232 -20.08 0.03 -3.94
N ASP A 233 -20.00 -0.95 -3.04
CA ASP A 233 -20.15 -2.36 -3.35
C ASP A 233 -21.20 -3.02 -2.43
N PRO A 234 -22.35 -3.46 -2.98
CA PRO A 234 -23.39 -4.14 -2.20
C PRO A 234 -22.91 -5.41 -1.49
N SER A 235 -21.91 -6.09 -2.06
CA SER A 235 -21.34 -7.32 -1.47
C SER A 235 -20.38 -7.07 -0.31
N LYS A 236 -19.93 -5.81 -0.12
CA LYS A 236 -18.92 -5.40 0.87
C LYS A 236 -17.61 -6.20 0.76
N LYS A 237 -17.20 -6.52 -0.47
CA LYS A 237 -15.99 -7.28 -0.77
C LYS A 237 -15.04 -6.49 -1.67
N LEU A 238 -14.64 -5.30 -1.19
CA LEU A 238 -13.61 -4.48 -1.81
C LEU A 238 -12.32 -4.51 -0.98
N ALA A 239 -11.20 -4.42 -1.69
CA ALA A 239 -9.90 -4.05 -1.17
C ALA A 239 -9.36 -2.86 -1.97
N ILE A 240 -8.45 -2.09 -1.37
CA ILE A 240 -7.80 -0.95 -2.03
C ILE A 240 -6.39 -1.37 -2.43
N SER A 241 -5.93 -1.05 -3.64
CA SER A 241 -4.53 -1.28 -4.02
C SER A 241 -3.76 0.01 -4.23
N CYS A 242 -2.49 -0.04 -3.84
CA CYS A 242 -1.48 0.94 -4.19
C CYS A 242 -0.11 0.26 -4.28
N PHE A 243 0.89 1.00 -4.76
CA PHE A 243 2.29 0.58 -4.74
C PHE A 243 2.96 1.05 -3.46
N PHE A 244 4.13 0.52 -3.15
CA PHE A 244 4.97 1.05 -2.10
C PHE A 244 6.44 1.00 -2.53
N PHE A 245 6.95 2.14 -2.95
CA PHE A 245 8.34 2.34 -3.34
C PHE A 245 9.00 3.47 -2.51
N GLU A 246 8.48 3.72 -1.29
CA GLU A 246 9.04 4.76 -0.43
C GLU A 246 10.19 4.26 0.45
N PRO A 247 11.28 5.01 0.56
CA PRO A 247 11.56 6.26 -0.17
C PRO A 247 12.07 5.96 -1.58
N GLY A 248 11.47 6.61 -2.60
CA GLY A 248 11.82 6.42 -4.02
C GLY A 248 13.31 6.52 -4.31
N ARG A 249 14.01 7.42 -3.61
CA ARG A 249 15.48 7.58 -3.67
C ARG A 249 16.27 6.31 -3.36
N PHE A 250 15.71 5.39 -2.58
CA PHE A 250 16.35 4.10 -2.31
C PHE A 250 15.81 3.00 -3.22
N THR A 251 14.55 3.04 -3.59
CA THR A 251 13.87 1.91 -4.23
C THR A 251 13.95 1.93 -5.75
N ILE A 252 13.52 3.01 -6.41
CA ILE A 252 13.33 3.08 -7.87
C ILE A 252 14.21 4.12 -8.56
N GLU A 253 14.78 5.08 -7.82
CA GLU A 253 15.70 6.03 -8.40
C GLU A 253 17.09 5.41 -8.55
N THR A 254 17.72 5.65 -9.70
CA THR A 254 19.09 5.22 -9.96
C THR A 254 20.06 6.39 -9.88
N TYR A 255 21.35 6.08 -9.77
CA TYR A 255 22.39 7.10 -9.76
C TYR A 255 22.41 7.90 -11.08
N ASP A 256 22.13 7.23 -12.20
CA ASP A 256 22.12 7.83 -13.53
C ASP A 256 20.80 8.51 -13.90
N ASN A 257 19.71 8.22 -13.16
CA ASN A 257 18.39 8.84 -13.31
C ASN A 257 17.84 9.28 -11.97
N PRO A 258 18.45 10.32 -11.35
CA PRO A 258 18.00 10.83 -10.06
C PRO A 258 16.69 11.60 -10.21
N TRP A 259 15.90 11.63 -9.14
CA TRP A 259 14.71 12.45 -9.09
C TRP A 259 15.05 13.94 -9.16
N THR A 260 14.36 14.65 -10.04
CA THR A 260 14.47 16.11 -10.15
C THR A 260 13.16 16.75 -9.65
N TYR A 261 13.29 17.81 -8.87
CA TYR A 261 12.14 18.57 -8.38
C TYR A 261 12.46 20.09 -8.45
N TYR A 262 11.41 20.90 -8.51
CA TYR A 262 11.56 22.35 -8.43
C TYR A 262 11.47 22.76 -6.96
N ASP A 263 12.44 23.58 -6.51
CA ASP A 263 12.37 24.20 -5.19
C ASP A 263 11.38 25.39 -5.20
N ALA A 264 11.25 26.04 -4.04
CA ALA A 264 10.34 27.17 -3.89
C ALA A 264 10.66 28.37 -4.79
N ASP A 265 11.90 28.46 -5.27
CA ASP A 265 12.39 29.50 -6.18
C ASP A 265 12.27 29.09 -7.66
N GLY A 266 11.68 27.94 -7.93
CA GLY A 266 11.53 27.39 -9.30
C GLY A 266 12.81 26.83 -9.90
N LYS A 267 13.87 26.60 -9.11
CA LYS A 267 15.11 25.99 -9.58
C LYS A 267 15.01 24.48 -9.52
N ILE A 268 15.53 23.84 -10.55
CA ILE A 268 15.65 22.36 -10.59
C ILE A 268 16.65 21.93 -9.53
N GLN A 269 16.19 21.09 -8.62
CA GLN A 269 17.01 20.42 -7.63
C GLN A 269 17.09 18.93 -8.00
N ILE A 270 18.26 18.35 -7.77
CA ILE A 270 18.50 16.93 -7.97
C ILE A 270 18.52 16.26 -6.61
N SER A 271 17.62 15.30 -6.39
CA SER A 271 17.64 14.46 -5.21
C SER A 271 18.44 13.19 -5.52
N PRO A 272 19.69 13.08 -5.06
CA PRO A 272 20.51 11.95 -5.42
C PRO A 272 19.93 10.65 -4.82
N SER A 273 20.03 9.57 -5.60
CA SER A 273 19.76 8.20 -5.11
C SER A 273 20.56 7.93 -3.82
N ILE A 274 19.98 7.21 -2.89
CA ILE A 274 20.66 6.72 -1.69
C ILE A 274 20.93 5.23 -1.82
N ASN A 275 22.13 4.82 -1.38
CA ASN A 275 22.58 3.44 -1.51
C ASN A 275 22.37 2.61 -0.23
N LYS A 276 22.00 3.25 0.88
CA LYS A 276 21.77 2.64 2.18
C LYS A 276 20.37 2.87 2.69
N TRP A 277 19.83 1.85 3.36
CA TRP A 277 18.58 1.90 4.08
C TRP A 277 18.71 1.14 5.40
N GLY A 278 17.87 1.44 6.39
CA GLY A 278 17.85 0.75 7.68
C GLY A 278 18.20 1.64 8.86
N THR A 279 18.12 2.96 8.68
CA THR A 279 18.20 3.87 9.83
C THR A 279 16.91 3.81 10.65
N GLU A 280 17.02 4.06 11.94
CA GLU A 280 15.85 4.10 12.83
C GLU A 280 14.75 5.04 12.34
N TYR A 281 15.12 6.18 11.78
CA TYR A 281 14.20 7.12 11.18
C TYR A 281 13.43 6.49 10.00
N GLN A 282 14.08 5.72 9.14
CA GLN A 282 13.45 5.06 8.00
C GLN A 282 12.47 3.96 8.43
N TYR A 283 12.78 3.20 9.49
CA TYR A 283 11.83 2.25 10.07
C TYR A 283 10.57 2.95 10.59
N LYS A 284 10.74 4.11 11.20
CA LYS A 284 9.64 4.91 11.72
C LYS A 284 8.76 5.46 10.61
N GLU A 285 9.36 6.04 9.57
CA GLU A 285 8.63 6.49 8.38
C GLU A 285 7.84 5.35 7.75
N LEU A 286 8.46 4.19 7.61
CA LEU A 286 7.82 2.99 7.09
C LEU A 286 6.56 2.63 7.89
N TYR A 287 6.66 2.57 9.22
CA TYR A 287 5.52 2.27 10.07
C TYR A 287 4.40 3.32 9.94
N VAL A 288 4.75 4.59 9.82
CA VAL A 288 3.83 5.72 9.59
C VAL A 288 3.00 5.51 8.34
N PHE A 289 3.60 5.12 7.23
CA PHE A 289 2.87 4.85 5.99
C PHE A 289 1.83 3.75 6.18
N PHE A 290 2.20 2.65 6.82
CA PHE A 290 1.28 1.54 7.03
C PHE A 290 0.17 1.86 8.04
N GLN A 291 0.46 2.70 9.02
CA GLN A 291 -0.56 3.23 9.90
C GLN A 291 -1.56 4.12 9.15
N ASN A 292 -1.10 4.91 8.18
CA ASN A 292 -2.00 5.69 7.32
C ASN A 292 -2.96 4.80 6.53
N PHE A 293 -2.50 3.66 6.01
CA PHE A 293 -3.39 2.68 5.38
C PHE A 293 -4.42 2.12 6.36
N LYS A 294 -3.97 1.77 7.56
CA LYS A 294 -4.87 1.28 8.60
C LYS A 294 -6.00 2.28 8.84
N ASP A 295 -5.65 3.49 9.17
CA ASP A 295 -6.63 4.50 9.54
C ASP A 295 -7.48 4.96 8.34
N MET A 296 -6.97 5.03 7.09
CA MET A 296 -7.77 5.45 5.93
C MET A 296 -8.69 4.36 5.39
N PHE A 297 -8.30 3.11 5.54
CA PHE A 297 -8.99 2.01 4.88
C PHE A 297 -9.39 0.90 5.84
N ILE A 298 -8.45 0.35 6.62
CA ILE A 298 -8.71 -0.82 7.45
C ILE A 298 -9.77 -0.52 8.52
N ASP A 299 -9.63 0.58 9.25
CA ASP A 299 -10.58 1.00 10.28
C ASP A 299 -11.96 1.37 9.71
N LYS A 300 -12.04 1.56 8.40
CA LYS A 300 -13.30 1.79 7.66
C LYS A 300 -13.87 0.51 7.01
N GLY A 301 -13.24 -0.63 7.22
CA GLY A 301 -13.72 -1.91 6.72
C GLY A 301 -13.18 -2.35 5.36
N TYR A 302 -12.09 -1.76 4.90
CA TYR A 302 -11.47 -2.08 3.61
C TYR A 302 -10.02 -2.56 3.80
N PRO A 303 -9.68 -3.81 3.50
CA PRO A 303 -8.31 -4.29 3.49
C PRO A 303 -7.50 -3.66 2.34
N VAL A 304 -6.18 -3.70 2.45
CA VAL A 304 -5.25 -3.05 1.53
C VAL A 304 -4.32 -4.08 0.87
N ILE A 305 -4.14 -3.96 -0.42
CA ILE A 305 -3.17 -4.72 -1.20
C ILE A 305 -2.04 -3.78 -1.61
N ILE A 306 -0.85 -4.01 -1.10
CA ILE A 306 0.32 -3.32 -1.62
C ILE A 306 0.79 -4.10 -2.84
N SER A 307 0.25 -3.73 -3.99
CA SER A 307 0.33 -4.54 -5.21
C SER A 307 1.71 -4.60 -5.84
N GLN A 308 2.60 -3.65 -5.52
CA GLN A 308 3.99 -3.63 -5.98
C GLN A 308 4.91 -3.09 -4.88
N ILE A 309 5.90 -3.89 -4.51
CA ILE A 309 7.00 -3.53 -3.60
C ILE A 309 8.29 -4.03 -4.22
N GLY A 310 9.31 -3.21 -4.25
CA GLY A 310 10.62 -3.63 -4.76
C GLY A 310 11.71 -2.59 -4.59
N VAL A 311 12.94 -3.00 -4.85
CA VAL A 311 14.14 -2.17 -4.88
C VAL A 311 14.94 -2.55 -6.11
N ILE A 312 15.44 -1.58 -6.85
CA ILE A 312 16.35 -1.80 -7.97
C ILE A 312 17.61 -2.52 -7.46
N THR A 313 17.94 -3.67 -8.06
CA THR A 313 19.03 -4.55 -7.61
C THR A 313 20.37 -4.29 -8.30
N GLU A 314 20.37 -3.53 -9.40
CA GLU A 314 21.55 -3.33 -10.27
C GLU A 314 22.27 -2.00 -10.06
N ASP A 315 21.71 -1.08 -9.27
CA ASP A 315 22.35 0.18 -8.92
C ASP A 315 23.37 -0.04 -7.78
N LYS A 316 24.18 0.96 -7.48
CA LYS A 316 25.21 0.96 -6.41
C LYS A 316 24.63 0.79 -4.99
N LYS A 317 23.43 0.24 -4.87
CA LYS A 317 22.75 0.00 -3.59
C LYS A 317 23.40 -1.15 -2.84
N GLU A 318 23.57 -0.98 -1.54
CA GLU A 318 24.13 -2.03 -0.69
C GLU A 318 23.16 -3.21 -0.56
N ILE A 319 23.60 -4.40 -0.90
CA ILE A 319 22.77 -5.62 -0.86
C ILE A 319 22.14 -5.87 0.52
N ASN A 320 22.86 -5.56 1.61
CA ASN A 320 22.31 -5.71 2.96
C ASN A 320 21.15 -4.72 3.21
N SER A 321 21.23 -3.51 2.68
CA SER A 321 20.15 -2.53 2.75
C SER A 321 18.93 -2.96 1.90
N ILE A 322 19.13 -3.61 0.76
CA ILE A 322 18.04 -4.18 -0.04
C ILE A 322 17.34 -5.32 0.73
N ARG A 323 18.13 -6.24 1.30
CA ARG A 323 17.62 -7.35 2.14
C ARG A 323 16.80 -6.83 3.31
N GLU A 324 17.34 -5.84 4.01
CA GLU A 324 16.72 -5.22 5.17
C GLU A 324 15.42 -4.48 4.83
N TYR A 325 15.42 -3.70 3.75
CA TYR A 325 14.23 -3.00 3.28
C TYR A 325 13.09 -3.96 2.96
N LEU A 326 13.34 -4.96 2.13
CA LEU A 326 12.31 -5.93 1.74
C LEU A 326 11.77 -6.69 2.95
N TYR A 327 12.67 -7.15 3.84
CA TYR A 327 12.26 -7.82 5.07
C TYR A 327 11.38 -6.92 5.94
N SER A 328 11.77 -5.66 6.10
CA SER A 328 11.08 -4.70 6.96
C SER A 328 9.72 -4.30 6.41
N VAL A 329 9.63 -3.98 5.10
CA VAL A 329 8.36 -3.60 4.46
C VAL A 329 7.34 -4.73 4.55
N PHE A 330 7.74 -5.96 4.23
CA PHE A 330 6.85 -7.11 4.33
C PHE A 330 6.49 -7.45 5.78
N SER A 331 7.42 -7.29 6.71
CA SER A 331 7.17 -7.49 8.15
C SER A 331 6.17 -6.47 8.70
N VAL A 332 6.35 -5.19 8.37
CA VAL A 332 5.41 -4.13 8.76
C VAL A 332 4.04 -4.41 8.18
N ALA A 333 3.96 -4.70 6.88
CA ALA A 333 2.69 -5.04 6.23
C ALA A 333 1.97 -6.18 6.97
N LYS A 334 2.67 -7.26 7.31
CA LYS A 334 2.11 -8.41 8.02
C LYS A 334 1.82 -8.14 9.51
N SER A 335 2.33 -7.05 10.07
CA SER A 335 1.98 -6.61 11.43
C SER A 335 0.60 -5.94 11.48
N PHE A 336 0.05 -5.50 10.35
CA PHE A 336 -1.28 -4.92 10.23
C PHE A 336 -2.27 -5.94 9.65
N TYR A 337 -3.30 -6.30 10.44
CA TYR A 337 -4.37 -7.16 9.95
C TYR A 337 -5.10 -6.51 8.77
N GLY A 338 -5.20 -7.23 7.66
CA GLY A 338 -5.85 -6.74 6.44
C GLY A 338 -4.92 -6.07 5.43
N ILE A 339 -3.58 -6.18 5.60
CA ILE A 339 -2.63 -5.72 4.56
C ILE A 339 -1.91 -6.92 3.94
N MET A 340 -1.93 -7.00 2.61
CA MET A 340 -1.24 -8.02 1.83
C MET A 340 -0.16 -7.38 0.93
N PRO A 341 1.13 -7.64 1.19
CA PRO A 341 2.23 -7.13 0.37
C PRO A 341 2.54 -8.06 -0.82
N CYS A 342 2.82 -7.47 -1.99
CA CYS A 342 3.25 -8.18 -3.20
C CYS A 342 4.65 -7.73 -3.66
N LEU A 343 5.56 -8.67 -3.81
CA LEU A 343 6.86 -8.42 -4.45
C LEU A 343 6.68 -8.15 -5.95
N PHE A 344 7.23 -7.06 -6.44
CA PHE A 344 7.28 -6.76 -7.86
C PHE A 344 8.60 -7.27 -8.43
N ASP A 345 8.55 -8.31 -9.25
CA ASP A 345 9.72 -9.03 -9.78
C ASP A 345 9.69 -9.06 -11.30
N THR A 346 10.66 -8.40 -11.92
CA THR A 346 10.77 -8.30 -13.37
C THR A 346 11.56 -9.44 -13.99
N SER A 347 12.25 -10.25 -13.21
CA SER A 347 13.07 -11.43 -13.56
C SER A 347 14.25 -11.17 -14.49
N ASP A 348 14.09 -10.41 -15.57
CA ASP A 348 15.16 -10.17 -16.54
C ASP A 348 16.00 -8.94 -16.18
N LYS A 349 17.32 -9.13 -16.11
CA LYS A 349 18.28 -8.06 -15.81
C LYS A 349 18.39 -7.01 -16.88
N LYS A 350 18.08 -7.33 -18.13
CA LYS A 350 18.27 -6.42 -19.26
C LYS A 350 17.16 -5.38 -19.36
N TYR A 351 15.91 -5.74 -18.99
CA TYR A 351 14.73 -4.92 -19.24
C TYR A 351 13.97 -4.54 -17.99
N GLY A 352 14.43 -4.98 -16.81
CA GLY A 352 13.80 -4.62 -15.55
C GLY A 352 14.77 -4.71 -14.38
N PRO A 353 14.93 -3.63 -13.63
CA PRO A 353 15.95 -3.55 -12.57
C PRO A 353 15.53 -4.20 -11.25
N LEU A 354 14.31 -4.73 -11.14
CA LEU A 354 13.80 -5.36 -9.92
C LEU A 354 13.85 -6.89 -10.06
N ASN A 355 15.07 -7.45 -9.97
CA ASN A 355 15.34 -8.84 -10.28
C ASN A 355 15.59 -9.65 -9.03
N TYR A 356 14.68 -10.53 -8.67
CA TYR A 356 14.80 -11.36 -7.48
C TYR A 356 14.85 -12.85 -7.79
N TYR A 357 14.05 -13.31 -8.75
CA TYR A 357 13.89 -14.71 -9.07
C TYR A 357 14.07 -15.00 -10.56
N ASP A 358 15.07 -15.81 -10.89
CA ASP A 358 15.30 -16.36 -12.23
C ASP A 358 14.26 -17.45 -12.52
N ARG A 359 13.30 -17.11 -13.36
CA ARG A 359 12.16 -17.96 -13.71
C ARG A 359 12.53 -19.16 -14.59
N VAL A 360 13.66 -19.07 -15.28
CA VAL A 360 14.16 -20.10 -16.19
C VAL A 360 14.87 -21.20 -15.41
N ASN A 361 15.77 -20.78 -14.50
CA ASN A 361 16.62 -21.71 -13.76
C ASN A 361 16.07 -22.05 -12.37
N ASP A 362 14.87 -21.60 -12.00
CA ASP A 362 14.24 -21.79 -10.68
C ASP A 362 15.17 -21.38 -9.53
N LYS A 363 15.78 -20.20 -9.63
CA LYS A 363 16.82 -19.77 -8.71
C LYS A 363 16.60 -18.31 -8.27
N TRP A 364 16.73 -18.05 -6.97
CA TRP A 364 16.80 -16.69 -6.45
C TRP A 364 18.21 -16.11 -6.66
N TYR A 365 18.28 -14.86 -7.09
CA TYR A 365 19.55 -14.15 -7.22
C TYR A 365 20.18 -13.89 -5.85
N ASP A 366 19.36 -13.77 -4.79
CA ASP A 366 19.80 -13.63 -3.42
C ASP A 366 19.03 -14.60 -2.50
N GLU A 367 19.76 -15.54 -1.90
CA GLU A 367 19.16 -16.56 -1.04
C GLU A 367 18.67 -16.00 0.30
N VAL A 368 19.25 -14.91 0.81
CA VAL A 368 18.82 -14.29 2.06
C VAL A 368 17.44 -13.63 1.86
N ILE A 369 17.22 -12.97 0.72
CA ILE A 369 15.91 -12.42 0.36
C ILE A 369 14.86 -13.54 0.29
N ARG A 370 15.17 -14.64 -0.39
CA ARG A 370 14.30 -15.84 -0.45
C ARG A 370 13.94 -16.33 0.95
N ASP A 371 14.95 -16.52 1.79
CA ASP A 371 14.77 -17.10 3.13
C ASP A 371 13.98 -16.17 4.05
N ASN A 372 14.13 -14.87 3.89
CA ASN A 372 13.30 -13.88 4.57
C ASN A 372 11.82 -14.00 4.18
N PHE A 373 11.48 -14.19 2.90
CA PHE A 373 10.09 -14.42 2.50
C PHE A 373 9.53 -15.74 3.05
N ILE A 374 10.34 -16.80 3.09
CA ILE A 374 9.95 -18.07 3.72
C ILE A 374 9.67 -17.88 5.22
N LYS A 375 10.49 -17.12 5.94
CA LYS A 375 10.28 -16.79 7.36
C LYS A 375 8.98 -16.02 7.54
N ILE A 376 8.79 -14.93 6.79
CA ILE A 376 7.60 -14.09 6.85
C ILE A 376 6.34 -14.92 6.60
N SER A 377 6.36 -15.81 5.62
CA SER A 377 5.23 -16.67 5.28
C SER A 377 4.83 -17.64 6.40
N LYS A 378 5.77 -17.97 7.29
CA LYS A 378 5.57 -18.82 8.48
C LYS A 378 5.19 -18.02 9.73
N GLY A 379 5.07 -16.70 9.63
CA GLY A 379 4.78 -15.83 10.75
C GLY A 379 6.00 -15.43 11.58
N ASP A 380 7.20 -15.76 11.11
CA ASP A 380 8.48 -15.35 11.70
C ASP A 380 8.95 -14.07 11.02
N PHE A 381 8.53 -12.95 11.56
CA PHE A 381 8.86 -11.62 11.06
C PHE A 381 8.94 -10.60 12.18
N LEU A 382 9.60 -9.49 11.90
CA LEU A 382 9.73 -8.37 12.83
C LEU A 382 8.34 -7.79 13.14
N LYS A 383 7.91 -7.91 14.39
CA LYS A 383 6.62 -7.36 14.82
C LYS A 383 6.80 -5.91 15.25
N PHE A 384 6.08 -5.02 14.60
CA PHE A 384 6.04 -3.60 14.93
C PHE A 384 4.94 -3.27 15.95
N THR A 385 4.80 -4.10 16.98
CA THR A 385 3.77 -3.93 18.02
C THR A 385 4.16 -2.97 19.13
N ASP A 386 5.45 -2.67 19.27
CA ASP A 386 5.98 -1.90 20.39
C ASP A 386 6.12 -0.40 20.09
N PHE A 387 5.78 0.02 18.87
CA PHE A 387 5.72 1.41 18.52
C PHE A 387 4.30 1.93 18.76
N SER A 388 4.09 2.58 19.90
CA SER A 388 2.92 3.42 20.07
C SER A 388 3.04 4.59 19.09
N TYR A 389 2.30 4.51 18.00
CA TYR A 389 2.38 5.43 16.88
C TYR A 389 1.19 6.37 16.82
N TYR A 390 1.43 7.60 16.39
CA TYR A 390 0.44 8.64 16.25
C TYR A 390 0.30 9.15 14.82
N SER A 391 -0.78 8.81 14.13
CA SER A 391 -1.19 9.47 12.91
C SER A 391 -2.32 10.46 13.23
N ASN A 392 -2.16 11.68 12.77
CA ASN A 392 -3.22 12.66 12.89
C ASN A 392 -4.13 12.62 11.67
N LYS A 393 -5.29 12.02 11.83
CA LYS A 393 -6.35 12.06 10.80
C LYS A 393 -7.50 12.96 11.11
N ASP A 394 -7.72 13.21 12.34
CA ASP A 394 -8.45 14.41 12.63
C ASP A 394 -7.52 15.54 12.20
N THR A 395 -7.78 16.11 11.04
CA THR A 395 -7.42 17.48 10.81
C THR A 395 -7.76 18.18 12.11
N VAL A 396 -6.77 18.42 12.95
CA VAL A 396 -6.92 19.41 13.99
C VAL A 396 -6.97 20.70 13.20
N ASN A 397 -8.12 20.86 12.54
CA ASN A 397 -8.46 22.02 11.73
C ASN A 397 -8.49 23.28 12.57
N ASN A 398 -8.25 23.16 13.85
CA ASN A 398 -8.26 24.24 14.78
C ASN A 398 -7.39 23.92 16.00
N ILE A 399 -6.09 23.78 15.82
CA ILE A 399 -5.28 24.38 16.87
C ILE A 399 -5.45 25.88 16.62
N ASN A 400 -6.38 26.49 17.33
CA ASN A 400 -6.53 27.95 17.39
C ASN A 400 -5.15 28.59 17.53
N GLU A 401 -5.03 29.87 17.24
CA GLU A 401 -3.78 30.65 17.31
C GLU A 401 -2.90 30.37 18.54
N ASN A 402 -3.43 29.75 19.58
CA ASN A 402 -2.79 29.39 20.83
C ASN A 402 -2.96 27.87 21.19
N GLY A 403 -3.16 27.00 20.22
CA GLY A 403 -3.31 25.58 20.49
C GLY A 403 -2.00 24.94 20.94
N TYR A 404 -2.07 24.10 21.95
CA TYR A 404 -0.95 23.36 22.48
C TYR A 404 -1.31 21.89 22.73
N LEU A 405 -0.29 21.07 22.76
CA LEU A 405 -0.40 19.64 22.94
C LEU A 405 0.56 19.24 24.08
N ALA A 406 0.02 18.70 25.17
CA ALA A 406 0.79 18.33 26.34
C ALA A 406 1.00 16.81 26.44
N ILE A 407 2.20 16.39 26.80
CA ILE A 407 2.61 15.01 26.95
C ILE A 407 3.16 14.78 28.34
N LYS A 408 2.61 13.81 29.05
CA LYS A 408 3.18 13.35 30.31
C LYS A 408 4.32 12.37 30.03
N ILE A 409 5.54 12.78 30.41
CA ILE A 409 6.75 12.00 30.21
C ILE A 409 7.24 11.29 31.45
N GLY A 410 6.71 11.64 32.62
CA GLY A 410 7.18 11.13 33.91
C GLY A 410 8.62 11.60 34.21
N LYS A 411 9.35 10.77 34.97
CA LYS A 411 10.73 11.08 35.39
C LYS A 411 11.79 10.67 34.36
N LYS A 412 11.38 10.29 33.14
CA LYS A 412 12.31 9.85 32.11
C LYS A 412 13.07 11.03 31.53
N LYS A 413 14.37 10.89 31.35
CA LYS A 413 15.19 11.91 30.69
C LYS A 413 15.02 11.82 29.18
N ILE A 414 14.60 12.91 28.59
CA ILE A 414 14.47 13.05 27.14
C ILE A 414 15.78 13.56 26.56
N LYS A 415 16.20 12.96 25.48
CA LYS A 415 17.35 13.39 24.71
C LYS A 415 16.93 14.29 23.55
N LYS A 416 15.90 13.89 22.83
CA LYS A 416 15.47 14.55 21.60
C LYS A 416 13.95 14.42 21.39
N ILE A 417 13.37 15.44 20.78
CA ILE A 417 11.99 15.41 20.29
C ILE A 417 12.03 15.65 18.79
N ILE A 418 11.37 14.78 18.05
CA ILE A 418 11.22 14.90 16.60
C ILE A 418 9.74 14.98 16.32
N PHE A 419 9.29 15.97 15.56
CA PHE A 419 7.92 16.06 15.13
C PHE A 419 7.82 16.43 13.66
N ASN A 420 6.79 15.91 13.02
CA ASN A 420 6.50 16.17 11.62
C ASN A 420 5.15 16.84 11.49
N VAL A 421 5.11 17.92 10.71
CA VAL A 421 3.92 18.72 10.51
C VAL A 421 3.70 19.05 9.05
N ARG A 422 2.45 19.07 8.62
CA ARG A 422 2.05 19.61 7.33
C ARG A 422 1.41 20.98 7.55
N ILE A 423 1.93 21.98 6.84
CA ILE A 423 1.50 23.37 6.92
C ILE A 423 0.62 23.64 5.70
N SER A 424 -0.62 24.09 5.93
CA SER A 424 -1.61 24.24 4.85
C SER A 424 -1.55 25.58 4.10
N ILE A 425 -0.69 26.51 4.52
CA ILE A 425 -0.60 27.85 3.89
C ILE A 425 0.86 28.22 3.69
N SER A 426 1.19 28.64 2.48
CA SER A 426 2.54 28.80 1.96
C SER A 426 3.34 30.00 2.48
N ASN A 427 2.80 30.84 3.36
CA ASN A 427 3.42 32.16 3.61
C ASN A 427 3.68 32.43 5.07
N ILE A 428 4.08 31.42 5.91
CA ILE A 428 4.09 31.81 7.25
C ILE A 428 5.00 31.06 8.19
N TYR A 429 5.52 31.80 9.09
CA TYR A 429 6.23 31.39 10.28
C TYR A 429 5.33 30.54 11.19
N VAL A 430 5.48 29.24 11.18
CA VAL A 430 4.88 28.39 12.18
C VAL A 430 5.92 28.15 13.25
N ASN A 431 5.78 28.87 14.35
CA ASN A 431 6.61 28.63 15.51
C ASN A 431 6.01 27.51 16.34
N PHE A 432 6.77 26.48 16.58
CA PHE A 432 6.47 25.45 17.57
C PHE A 432 7.32 25.71 18.79
N GLY A 433 6.68 25.80 19.94
CA GLY A 433 7.36 25.97 21.21
C GLY A 433 7.20 24.71 22.06
N PHE A 434 8.23 24.40 22.85
CA PHE A 434 8.15 23.43 23.91
C PHE A 434 8.03 24.14 25.23
N LEU A 435 7.03 23.79 26.01
CA LEU A 435 6.81 24.32 27.35
C LEU A 435 7.05 23.20 28.35
N THR A 436 7.78 23.49 29.40
CA THR A 436 7.93 22.56 30.52
C THR A 436 7.15 23.07 31.71
N ASN A 437 6.41 22.18 32.34
CA ASN A 437 5.68 22.51 33.57
C ASN A 437 6.61 22.34 34.78
N ASN A 438 6.90 23.44 35.46
CA ASN A 438 7.72 23.46 36.68
C ASN A 438 6.90 23.74 37.95
N LYS A 439 5.67 23.31 38.07
CA LYS A 439 4.72 23.52 39.19
C LYS A 439 4.18 24.95 39.36
N LYS A 440 4.66 25.94 38.59
CA LYS A 440 4.20 27.31 38.66
C LYS A 440 3.56 27.83 37.38
N GLY A 441 3.43 26.95 36.39
CA GLY A 441 2.91 27.31 35.06
C GLY A 441 3.76 26.66 33.96
N PHE A 442 3.38 26.96 32.72
CA PHE A 442 4.09 26.47 31.57
C PHE A 442 5.13 27.50 31.15
N TYR A 443 6.37 27.10 31.01
CA TYR A 443 7.47 27.96 30.55
C TYR A 443 7.95 27.48 29.19
N PHE A 444 8.10 28.43 28.30
CA PHE A 444 8.67 28.21 27.00
C PHE A 444 10.17 27.90 27.13
N THR A 445 10.59 26.73 26.69
CA THR A 445 12.00 26.29 26.77
C THR A 445 12.73 26.33 25.44
N GLU A 446 12.00 26.12 24.34
CA GLU A 446 12.58 26.13 22.99
C GLU A 446 11.54 26.64 22.00
N GLN A 447 11.96 27.52 21.13
CA GLN A 447 11.17 27.97 20.00
C GLN A 447 11.83 27.42 18.73
N VAL A 448 11.03 26.72 17.91
CA VAL A 448 11.48 26.20 16.63
C VAL A 448 10.78 27.00 15.55
N ASP A 449 11.54 27.77 14.79
CA ASP A 449 11.02 28.52 13.65
C ASP A 449 10.62 27.56 12.53
N GLY A 450 9.52 27.85 11.86
CA GLY A 450 9.02 27.07 10.71
C GLY A 450 10.04 26.91 9.59
N PHE A 451 11.01 27.80 9.49
CA PHE A 451 12.10 27.71 8.52
C PHE A 451 13.23 26.74 8.89
N LEU A 452 13.32 26.35 10.13
CA LEU A 452 14.36 25.40 10.59
C LEU A 452 13.95 23.94 10.43
N GLY A 453 12.71 23.67 10.08
CA GLY A 453 12.23 22.32 9.78
C GLY A 453 12.79 21.82 8.45
N LYS A 454 13.22 20.56 8.43
CA LYS A 454 13.58 19.88 7.18
C LYS A 454 12.32 19.59 6.38
N LYS A 455 12.18 20.20 5.21
CA LYS A 455 11.07 19.94 4.30
C LYS A 455 11.20 18.52 3.75
N ASN A 456 10.14 17.74 3.84
CA ASN A 456 10.05 16.38 3.31
C ASN A 456 9.44 16.41 1.91
N PHE A 457 9.58 15.29 1.21
CA PHE A 457 9.06 15.12 -0.14
C PHE A 457 7.53 15.30 -0.24
N ASP A 458 6.80 14.86 0.78
CA ASP A 458 5.34 14.97 0.85
C ASP A 458 4.82 16.39 1.20
N GLY A 459 5.73 17.37 1.24
CA GLY A 459 5.43 18.74 1.60
C GLY A 459 5.27 18.98 3.10
N SER A 460 5.48 17.97 3.94
CA SER A 460 5.57 18.14 5.39
C SER A 460 6.94 18.66 5.81
N TYR A 461 7.06 19.06 7.08
CA TYR A 461 8.30 19.52 7.68
C TYR A 461 8.62 18.68 8.91
N THR A 462 9.86 18.21 9.01
CA THR A 462 10.37 17.52 10.19
C THR A 462 11.25 18.45 11.00
N TYR A 463 10.91 18.59 12.27
CA TYR A 463 11.66 19.37 13.26
C TYR A 463 12.31 18.40 14.25
N THR A 464 13.55 18.71 14.59
CA THR A 464 14.31 17.95 15.57
C THR A 464 14.83 18.90 16.63
N VAL A 465 14.45 18.67 17.88
CA VAL A 465 14.86 19.53 19.00
C VAL A 465 15.64 18.68 20.01
N ASP A 466 16.87 19.08 20.28
CA ASP A 466 17.70 18.48 21.33
C ASP A 466 17.30 19.12 22.67
N VAL A 467 16.74 18.31 23.56
CA VAL A 467 16.31 18.73 24.89
C VAL A 467 17.14 18.10 26.00
N SER A 468 18.25 17.44 25.65
CA SER A 468 19.10 16.72 26.61
C SER A 468 19.67 17.61 27.72
N LYS A 469 19.82 18.90 27.46
CA LYS A 469 20.34 19.90 28.41
C LYS A 469 19.26 20.81 28.99
N LYS A 470 17.98 20.53 28.76
CA LYS A 470 16.87 21.36 29.23
C LYS A 470 16.31 20.79 30.53
N ASP A 471 15.93 21.72 31.43
CA ASP A 471 15.19 21.37 32.63
C ASP A 471 13.70 21.25 32.31
N TYR A 472 13.14 20.08 32.48
CA TYR A 472 11.73 19.81 32.34
C TYR A 472 11.23 18.88 33.44
N ASN A 473 9.97 19.01 33.78
CA ASN A 473 9.30 18.17 34.76
C ASN A 473 8.51 17.04 34.04
N ASP A 474 7.43 16.60 34.64
CA ASP A 474 6.64 15.46 34.17
C ASP A 474 5.95 15.66 32.82
N TYR A 475 6.01 16.86 32.20
CA TYR A 475 5.26 17.20 31.01
C TYR A 475 6.09 17.95 30.00
N ILE A 476 5.81 17.70 28.73
CA ILE A 476 6.26 18.51 27.58
C ILE A 476 5.03 19.00 26.84
N GLU A 477 5.05 20.27 26.47
CA GLU A 477 4.06 20.84 25.57
C GLU A 477 4.70 21.21 24.24
N VAL A 478 3.99 20.88 23.16
CA VAL A 478 4.27 21.39 21.82
C VAL A 478 3.19 22.40 21.50
N GLN A 479 3.56 23.67 21.34
CA GLN A 479 2.66 24.76 21.10
C GLN A 479 2.87 25.35 19.72
N LYS A 480 1.77 25.63 19.02
CA LYS A 480 1.75 26.42 17.80
C LYS A 480 1.56 27.89 18.19
N TRP A 481 2.52 28.71 17.80
CA TRP A 481 2.50 30.13 18.08
C TRP A 481 2.23 30.97 16.82
N TRP A 482 1.38 31.98 16.96
CA TRP A 482 1.20 33.12 16.06
C TRP A 482 0.93 32.78 14.61
N ASN A 483 -0.06 31.94 14.36
CA ASN A 483 -0.37 31.65 12.99
C ASN A 483 -1.86 31.51 12.68
N LYS A 484 -2.28 32.23 11.63
CA LYS A 484 -3.60 32.13 11.01
C LYS A 484 -3.56 30.99 9.97
N GLY A 485 -3.54 29.76 10.39
CA GLY A 485 -3.56 28.66 9.44
C GLY A 485 -3.68 27.32 10.12
N CYS A 486 -4.12 26.32 9.37
CA CYS A 486 -4.19 24.96 9.83
C CYS A 486 -2.83 24.30 9.70
N SER A 487 -2.39 23.60 10.72
CA SER A 487 -1.24 22.71 10.68
C SER A 487 -1.69 21.34 11.10
N THR A 488 -1.25 20.33 10.37
CA THR A 488 -1.54 18.94 10.68
C THR A 488 -0.29 18.30 11.24
N PHE A 489 -0.34 17.80 12.45
CA PHE A 489 0.71 16.97 13.00
C PHE A 489 0.60 15.57 12.39
N ASN A 490 1.65 15.11 11.77
CA ASN A 490 1.73 13.76 11.25
C ASN A 490 2.24 12.78 12.32
N TYR A 491 3.33 13.14 13.00
CA TYR A 491 3.84 12.35 14.12
C TYR A 491 4.70 13.18 15.08
N LEU A 492 4.88 12.65 16.27
CA LEU A 492 5.82 13.10 17.28
C LEU A 492 6.60 11.90 17.82
N THR A 493 7.91 12.04 17.94
CA THR A 493 8.80 11.06 18.54
C THR A 493 9.49 11.67 19.73
N ILE A 494 9.56 10.93 20.83
CA ILE A 494 10.38 11.28 21.97
C ILE A 494 11.50 10.24 22.10
N GLU A 495 12.72 10.70 21.94
CA GLU A 495 13.92 9.90 22.19
C GLU A 495 14.37 10.11 23.63
N TYR A 496 14.29 9.07 24.46
CA TYR A 496 14.85 9.05 25.80
C TYR A 496 16.29 8.58 25.77
N GLU A 497 17.03 8.70 26.87
CA GLU A 497 18.43 8.22 26.93
C GLU A 497 18.56 6.72 26.57
N ASN A 498 17.56 5.89 26.92
CA ASN A 498 17.58 4.44 26.71
C ASN A 498 16.34 3.86 26.02
N GLU A 499 15.38 4.69 25.61
CA GLU A 499 14.13 4.23 25.02
C GLU A 499 13.61 5.24 24.00
N TYR A 500 12.88 4.74 22.99
CA TYR A 500 12.12 5.57 22.06
C TYR A 500 10.64 5.44 22.34
N THR A 501 9.92 6.53 22.35
CA THR A 501 8.47 6.54 22.43
C THR A 501 7.89 7.31 21.28
N PHE A 502 7.07 6.64 20.52
CA PHE A 502 6.19 7.25 19.54
C PHE A 502 4.85 7.52 20.17
N LEU A 503 4.36 8.73 19.99
CA LEU A 503 3.02 9.09 20.38
C LEU A 503 2.18 9.32 19.14
N ASN A 504 1.06 8.66 19.09
CA ASN A 504 0.05 8.88 18.08
C ASN A 504 -0.96 9.94 18.57
N TYR A 505 -1.70 10.64 17.66
CA TYR A 505 -2.60 11.75 18.02
C TYR A 505 -3.72 11.39 19.00
N THR A 506 -4.31 10.17 18.95
CA THR A 506 -5.41 9.77 19.84
C THR A 506 -4.93 9.64 21.29
N GLU A 507 -3.74 9.10 21.53
CA GLU A 507 -3.14 9.08 22.87
C GLU A 507 -2.81 10.48 23.35
N PHE A 508 -2.34 11.30 22.45
CA PHE A 508 -2.01 12.68 22.68
C PHE A 508 -3.26 13.49 23.07
N LYS A 509 -4.35 13.38 22.32
CA LYS A 509 -5.65 14.01 22.66
C LYS A 509 -6.22 13.47 23.96
N ARG A 510 -6.08 12.18 24.24
CA ARG A 510 -6.52 11.55 25.50
C ARG A 510 -5.73 12.08 26.69
N VAL A 511 -4.42 12.19 26.57
CA VAL A 511 -3.55 12.73 27.62
C VAL A 511 -3.89 14.20 27.85
N TYR A 512 -4.06 14.97 26.80
CA TYR A 512 -4.44 16.38 26.83
C TYR A 512 -5.77 16.60 27.54
N ASN A 513 -6.83 15.92 27.14
CA ASN A 513 -8.15 16.03 27.75
C ASN A 513 -8.14 15.62 29.23
N ASN A 514 -7.33 14.62 29.61
CA ASN A 514 -7.19 14.19 31.00
C ASN A 514 -6.42 15.21 31.86
N LEU A 515 -5.47 15.94 31.26
CA LEU A 515 -4.72 16.98 31.97
C LEU A 515 -5.58 18.20 32.27
N TYR A 516 -6.41 18.62 31.34
CA TYR A 516 -7.32 19.75 31.53
C TYR A 516 -8.46 19.45 32.50
N SER A 517 -8.99 18.24 32.50
CA SER A 517 -10.00 17.82 33.49
C SER A 517 -9.46 17.77 34.93
N LEU A 518 -8.13 17.72 35.10
CA LEU A 518 -7.46 17.76 36.40
C LEU A 518 -7.07 19.19 36.84
N SER A 519 -7.01 20.14 35.91
CA SER A 519 -6.68 21.56 36.22
C SER A 519 -7.91 22.40 36.55
N GLU A 520 -9.12 21.92 36.25
CA GLU A 520 -10.40 22.54 36.61
C GLU A 520 -10.98 22.01 37.95
N LYS A 521 -10.27 21.14 38.65
CA LYS A 521 -10.54 20.73 40.02
C LYS A 521 -9.42 21.18 40.95
#